data_199541ba8682d88fd070d7c297743b58
#
_entry.id   199541ba8682d88fd070d7c297743b58
#
_cell.length_a   1.000
_cell.length_b   1.000
_cell.length_c   1.000
_cell.angle_alpha   90.00
_cell.angle_beta   90.00
_cell.angle_gamma   90.00
#
_symmetry.space_group_name_H-M   'P 1'
#
loop_
_entity.id
_entity.type
_entity.pdbx_description
1 polymer ?
#
loop_
_entity_poly.entity_id
_entity_poly.type
_entity_poly.pdbx_seq_one_letter_code
_entity_poly.pdbx_strand_id
1 'polypeptide(L)'
;GCAIGSALFERIHQPYIREGQRTGALRFGDTRAMALTGALCCFVHAIAGFTNHSLRGLVAGLLGQDYSRTQMTYDLRRLRLHGLIERIPRTNTYVLTADGARVALFYTKVHGRLLRPLLAAADQPPAPIELRRALATIDKVIADYADNAPLRTAA
;
A
#
# COMPACT_ATOMS: atom_id res chain seq x y z
N GLY A 1 -14.90 6.98 -6.13
CA GLY A 1 -13.79 6.26 -6.75
C GLY A 1 -12.56 6.25 -5.86
N CYS A 2 -11.84 5.12 -5.81
CA CYS A 2 -10.58 5.02 -5.07
C CYS A 2 -9.39 5.46 -5.94
N ALA A 3 -9.46 6.66 -6.50
CA ALA A 3 -8.33 7.23 -7.22
C ALA A 3 -7.34 7.84 -6.24
N ILE A 4 -6.08 7.44 -6.33
CA ILE A 4 -4.97 8.15 -5.70
C ILE A 4 -4.51 9.21 -6.70
N GLY A 5 -4.36 10.45 -6.24
CA GLY A 5 -3.73 11.49 -7.04
C GLY A 5 -2.27 11.12 -7.35
N SER A 6 -1.78 11.43 -8.56
CA SER A 6 -0.42 11.13 -8.99
C SER A 6 0.65 11.63 -8.01
N ALA A 7 0.49 12.83 -7.49
CA ALA A 7 1.40 13.42 -6.51
C ALA A 7 1.51 12.62 -5.20
N LEU A 8 0.38 12.09 -4.69
CA LEU A 8 0.38 11.25 -3.50
C LEU A 8 1.07 9.91 -3.79
N PHE A 9 0.76 9.29 -4.92
CA PHE A 9 1.35 8.02 -5.34
C PHE A 9 2.88 8.15 -5.48
N GLU A 10 3.36 9.16 -6.17
CA GLU A 10 4.80 9.42 -6.32
C GLU A 10 5.48 9.66 -4.97
N ARG A 11 4.86 10.45 -4.09
CA ARG A 11 5.40 10.72 -2.75
C ARG A 11 5.61 9.44 -1.94
N ILE A 12 4.67 8.51 -1.95
CA ILE A 12 4.77 7.28 -1.15
C ILE A 12 5.66 6.22 -1.78
N HIS A 13 5.89 6.27 -3.10
CA HIS A 13 6.74 5.34 -3.83
C HIS A 13 8.23 5.65 -3.75
N GLN A 14 8.60 6.80 -3.20
CA GLN A 14 9.98 7.23 -3.08
C GLN A 14 10.34 7.49 -1.61
N PRO A 15 11.63 7.40 -1.25
CA PRO A 15 12.09 7.92 0.02
C PRO A 15 11.71 9.39 0.16
N TYR A 16 11.21 9.77 1.32
CA TYR A 16 10.68 11.10 1.56
C TYR A 16 11.37 11.75 2.76
N ILE A 17 11.57 13.06 2.68
CA ILE A 17 12.11 13.85 3.78
C ILE A 17 11.02 14.80 4.25
N ARG A 18 10.70 14.71 5.54
CA ARG A 18 9.76 15.61 6.22
C ARG A 18 10.36 16.04 7.55
N GLU A 19 10.33 17.34 7.82
CA GLU A 19 10.85 17.92 9.06
C GLU A 19 12.31 17.49 9.36
N GLY A 20 13.15 17.43 8.31
CA GLY A 20 14.55 16.97 8.40
C GLY A 20 14.72 15.46 8.63
N GLN A 21 13.63 14.70 8.66
CA GLN A 21 13.66 13.25 8.85
C GLN A 21 13.43 12.50 7.53
N ARG A 22 14.34 11.61 7.19
CA ARG A 22 14.21 10.73 6.04
C ARG A 22 13.42 9.48 6.40
N THR A 23 12.52 9.08 5.51
CA THR A 23 11.77 7.82 5.61
C THR A 23 11.85 7.02 4.32
N GLY A 24 11.75 5.69 4.43
CA GLY A 24 11.74 4.79 3.29
C GLY A 24 10.43 4.84 2.50
N ALA A 25 10.48 4.44 1.24
CA ALA A 25 9.31 4.34 0.38
C ALA A 25 8.31 3.27 0.84
N LEU A 26 7.03 3.49 0.52
CA LEU A 26 5.94 2.52 0.67
C LEU A 26 5.51 2.06 -0.73
N ARG A 27 6.30 1.20 -1.34
CA ARG A 27 6.09 0.79 -2.73
C ARG A 27 4.91 -0.19 -2.85
N PHE A 28 4.05 0.06 -3.83
CA PHE A 28 3.03 -0.91 -4.23
C PHE A 28 3.69 -2.23 -4.67
N GLY A 29 3.14 -3.36 -4.23
CA GLY A 29 3.70 -4.69 -4.51
C GLY A 29 4.77 -5.15 -3.53
N ASP A 30 5.38 -4.27 -2.73
CA ASP A 30 6.24 -4.68 -1.63
C ASP A 30 5.40 -5.40 -0.56
N THR A 31 5.80 -6.62 -0.19
CA THR A 31 5.03 -7.48 0.71
C THR A 31 4.72 -6.81 2.05
N ARG A 32 5.69 -6.10 2.62
CA ARG A 32 5.52 -5.40 3.90
C ARG A 32 4.62 -4.17 3.76
N ALA A 33 4.79 -3.39 2.67
CA ALA A 33 3.92 -2.25 2.40
C ALA A 33 2.48 -2.69 2.14
N MET A 34 2.28 -3.82 1.45
CA MET A 34 0.95 -4.38 1.20
C MET A 34 0.30 -4.90 2.49
N ALA A 35 1.05 -5.55 3.37
CA ALA A 35 0.55 -6.01 4.66
C ALA A 35 0.17 -4.82 5.58
N LEU A 36 0.98 -3.77 5.60
CA LEU A 36 0.69 -2.54 6.36
C LEU A 36 -0.60 -1.87 5.86
N THR A 37 -0.71 -1.63 4.57
CA THR A 37 -1.89 -0.97 3.98
C THR A 37 -3.14 -1.83 4.10
N GLY A 38 -3.02 -3.15 3.97
CA GLY A 38 -4.10 -4.10 4.20
C GLY A 38 -4.60 -4.07 5.64
N ALA A 39 -3.69 -4.06 6.61
CA ALA A 39 -4.03 -3.94 8.03
C ALA A 39 -4.70 -2.60 8.34
N LEU A 40 -4.22 -1.51 7.75
CA LEU A 40 -4.81 -0.18 7.92
C LEU A 40 -6.26 -0.10 7.40
N CYS A 41 -6.65 -0.90 6.41
CA CYS A 41 -8.04 -0.96 5.95
C CYS A 41 -9.03 -1.31 7.07
N CYS A 42 -8.61 -2.10 8.05
CA CYS A 42 -9.44 -2.45 9.20
C CYS A 42 -9.80 -1.22 10.07
N PHE A 43 -9.03 -0.15 9.95
CA PHE A 43 -9.20 1.06 10.77
C PHE A 43 -9.75 2.27 10.02
N VAL A 44 -10.16 2.12 8.75
CA VAL A 44 -10.69 3.24 7.93
C VAL A 44 -11.89 3.93 8.58
N HIS A 45 -12.71 3.17 9.31
CA HIS A 45 -13.88 3.69 10.01
C HIS A 45 -13.72 3.68 11.54
N ALA A 46 -12.51 3.40 12.06
CA ALA A 46 -12.28 3.32 13.50
C ALA A 46 -12.01 4.72 14.07
N ILE A 47 -13.04 5.32 14.66
CA ILE A 47 -12.96 6.63 15.33
C ILE A 47 -11.96 6.60 16.49
N ALA A 48 -11.91 5.48 17.22
CA ALA A 48 -11.00 5.28 18.35
C ALA A 48 -9.53 5.12 17.92
N GLY A 49 -9.27 4.92 16.62
CA GLY A 49 -7.93 4.70 16.09
C GLY A 49 -7.33 3.34 16.42
N PHE A 50 -6.01 3.25 16.35
CA PHE A 50 -5.25 2.01 16.58
C PHE A 50 -3.93 2.29 17.31
N THR A 51 -3.35 1.24 17.87
CA THR A 51 -2.08 1.29 18.59
C THR A 51 -1.02 0.45 17.87
N ASN A 52 0.23 0.56 18.29
CA ASN A 52 1.30 -0.34 17.85
C ASN A 52 0.88 -1.81 18.04
N HIS A 53 0.30 -2.14 19.18
CA HIS A 53 -0.09 -3.52 19.51
C HIS A 53 -1.18 -4.04 18.57
N SER A 54 -2.27 -3.28 18.37
CA SER A 54 -3.38 -3.71 17.52
C SER A 54 -3.00 -3.82 16.04
N LEU A 55 -2.27 -2.84 15.50
CA LEU A 55 -1.81 -2.89 14.11
C LEU A 55 -0.80 -4.01 13.90
N ARG A 56 0.14 -4.20 14.82
CA ARG A 56 1.16 -5.24 14.75
C ARG A 56 0.58 -6.64 14.63
N GLY A 57 -0.46 -6.96 15.40
CA GLY A 57 -1.13 -8.27 15.33
C GLY A 57 -1.71 -8.55 13.95
N LEU A 58 -2.35 -7.54 13.33
CA LEU A 58 -2.91 -7.67 11.99
C LEU A 58 -1.81 -7.82 10.93
N VAL A 59 -0.75 -7.02 11.00
CA VAL A 59 0.38 -7.11 10.06
C VAL A 59 1.07 -8.46 10.15
N ALA A 60 1.34 -8.96 11.36
CA ALA A 60 1.91 -10.30 11.56
C ALA A 60 1.04 -11.40 10.93
N GLY A 61 -0.28 -11.32 11.14
CA GLY A 61 -1.23 -12.25 10.52
C GLY A 61 -1.21 -12.22 9.00
N LEU A 62 -1.13 -11.03 8.39
CA LEU A 62 -1.07 -10.87 6.93
C LEU A 62 0.27 -11.30 6.34
N LEU A 63 1.38 -11.11 7.06
CA LEU A 63 2.71 -11.56 6.63
C LEU A 63 2.93 -13.06 6.85
N GLY A 64 2.14 -13.70 7.73
CA GLY A 64 2.34 -15.10 8.11
C GLY A 64 3.66 -15.35 8.86
N GLN A 65 4.21 -14.32 9.49
CA GLN A 65 5.46 -14.38 10.23
C GLN A 65 5.47 -13.40 11.41
N ASP A 66 6.40 -13.61 12.33
CA ASP A 66 6.59 -12.71 13.47
C ASP A 66 6.92 -11.29 13.01
N TYR A 67 6.32 -10.33 13.70
CA TYR A 67 6.51 -8.92 13.44
C TYR A 67 6.75 -8.19 14.76
N SER A 68 7.98 -7.74 14.96
CA SER A 68 8.41 -7.20 16.24
C SER A 68 7.83 -5.81 16.54
N ARG A 69 7.80 -5.46 17.82
CA ARG A 69 7.42 -4.12 18.27
C ARG A 69 8.32 -3.04 17.66
N THR A 70 9.61 -3.32 17.52
CA THR A 70 10.59 -2.39 16.92
C THR A 70 10.31 -2.18 15.43
N GLN A 71 10.02 -3.25 14.69
CA GLN A 71 9.61 -3.15 13.28
C GLN A 71 8.34 -2.32 13.13
N MET A 72 7.34 -2.54 14.00
CA MET A 72 6.11 -1.76 13.97
C MET A 72 6.36 -0.28 14.31
N THR A 73 7.22 0.01 15.27
CA THR A 73 7.60 1.38 15.61
C THR A 73 8.24 2.10 14.41
N TYR A 74 9.12 1.41 13.71
CA TYR A 74 9.72 1.92 12.47
C TYR A 74 8.66 2.20 11.40
N ASP A 75 7.72 1.28 11.19
CA ASP A 75 6.69 1.44 10.18
C ASP A 75 5.64 2.50 10.54
N LEU A 76 5.28 2.63 11.80
CA LEU A 76 4.43 3.74 12.27
C LEU A 76 5.08 5.10 12.00
N ARG A 77 6.40 5.20 12.25
CA ARG A 77 7.15 6.41 11.91
C ARG A 77 7.13 6.66 10.39
N ARG A 78 7.35 5.63 9.58
CA ARG A 78 7.31 5.71 8.11
C ARG A 78 5.95 6.16 7.60
N LEU A 79 4.87 5.56 8.08
CA LEU A 79 3.50 5.94 7.74
C LEU A 79 3.18 7.38 8.14
N ARG A 80 3.62 7.81 9.33
CA ARG A 80 3.41 9.17 9.82
C ARG A 80 4.17 10.20 8.97
N LEU A 81 5.43 9.95 8.63
CA LEU A 81 6.24 10.86 7.82
C LEU A 81 5.71 10.98 6.39
N HIS A 82 5.12 9.92 5.84
CA HIS A 82 4.39 9.98 4.57
C HIS A 82 3.01 10.67 4.68
N GLY A 83 2.58 11.03 5.87
CA GLY A 83 1.30 11.72 6.08
C GLY A 83 0.07 10.81 5.97
N LEU A 84 0.24 9.49 6.15
CA LEU A 84 -0.84 8.52 6.05
C LEU A 84 -1.55 8.26 7.37
N ILE A 85 -0.87 8.54 8.48
CA ILE A 85 -1.42 8.44 9.82
C ILE A 85 -1.01 9.66 10.66
N GLU A 86 -1.77 9.95 11.68
CA GLU A 86 -1.48 10.95 12.70
C GLU A 86 -1.53 10.32 14.08
N ARG A 87 -0.64 10.76 14.96
CA ARG A 87 -0.67 10.37 16.38
C ARG A 87 -1.56 11.31 17.15
N ILE A 88 -2.48 10.78 17.93
CA ILE A 88 -3.27 11.58 18.86
C ILE A 88 -2.33 12.12 19.95
N PRO A 89 -2.28 13.44 20.19
CA PRO A 89 -1.37 14.04 21.16
C PRO A 89 -1.47 13.42 22.54
N ARG A 90 -0.34 13.18 23.18
CA ARG A 90 -0.22 12.59 24.53
C ARG A 90 -0.80 11.18 24.67
N THR A 91 -0.96 10.45 23.58
CA THR A 91 -1.41 9.06 23.58
C THR A 91 -0.47 8.17 22.76
N ASN A 92 -0.67 6.86 22.84
CA ASN A 92 -0.04 5.87 21.96
C ASN A 92 -0.97 5.43 20.82
N THR A 93 -2.00 6.23 20.54
CA THR A 93 -3.04 5.95 19.55
C THR A 93 -2.79 6.76 18.28
N TYR A 94 -3.04 6.13 17.15
CA TYR A 94 -2.94 6.71 15.82
C TYR A 94 -4.30 6.65 15.12
N VAL A 95 -4.51 7.58 14.21
CA VAL A 95 -5.68 7.59 13.32
C VAL A 95 -5.21 7.71 11.87
N LEU A 96 -6.00 7.19 10.94
CA LEU A 96 -5.75 7.38 9.52
C LEU A 96 -6.07 8.81 9.11
N THR A 97 -5.20 9.38 8.27
CA THR A 97 -5.53 10.60 7.52
C THR A 97 -6.41 10.25 6.31
N ALA A 98 -6.98 11.26 5.66
CA ALA A 98 -7.70 11.04 4.41
C ALA A 98 -6.82 10.39 3.34
N ASP A 99 -5.54 10.79 3.24
CA ASP A 99 -4.56 10.18 2.35
C ASP A 99 -4.26 8.75 2.74
N GLY A 100 -4.11 8.47 4.04
CA GLY A 100 -3.92 7.11 4.56
C GLY A 100 -5.06 6.16 4.20
N ALA A 101 -6.30 6.61 4.34
CA ALA A 101 -7.47 5.84 3.95
C ALA A 101 -7.50 5.56 2.44
N ARG A 102 -7.20 6.57 1.61
CA ARG A 102 -7.13 6.43 0.15
C ARG A 102 -6.07 5.42 -0.27
N VAL A 103 -4.86 5.52 0.28
CA VAL A 103 -3.74 4.60 -0.02
C VAL A 103 -4.07 3.19 0.41
N ALA A 104 -4.57 3.00 1.63
CA ALA A 104 -4.94 1.68 2.15
C ALA A 104 -5.99 1.00 1.26
N LEU A 105 -7.06 1.71 0.92
CA LEU A 105 -8.13 1.18 0.07
C LEU A 105 -7.64 0.90 -1.36
N PHE A 106 -6.85 1.79 -1.93
CA PHE A 106 -6.32 1.62 -3.28
C PHE A 106 -5.38 0.41 -3.37
N TYR A 107 -4.38 0.32 -2.51
CA TYR A 107 -3.42 -0.80 -2.50
C TYR A 107 -4.13 -2.13 -2.32
N THR A 108 -5.08 -2.21 -1.38
CA THR A 108 -5.82 -3.43 -1.11
C THR A 108 -6.73 -3.83 -2.27
N LYS A 109 -7.43 -2.89 -2.90
CA LYS A 109 -8.28 -3.18 -4.06
C LYS A 109 -7.49 -3.60 -5.28
N VAL A 110 -6.40 -2.91 -5.60
CA VAL A 110 -5.56 -3.25 -6.75
C VAL A 110 -4.86 -4.58 -6.53
N HIS A 111 -4.35 -4.84 -5.32
CA HIS A 111 -3.78 -6.13 -4.97
C HIS A 111 -4.80 -7.27 -5.12
N GLY A 112 -5.99 -7.11 -4.56
CA GLY A 112 -7.04 -8.13 -4.62
C GLY A 112 -7.58 -8.39 -6.03
N ARG A 113 -7.69 -7.34 -6.85
CA ARG A 113 -8.31 -7.43 -8.18
C ARG A 113 -7.34 -7.77 -9.30
N LEU A 114 -6.08 -7.39 -9.19
CA LEU A 114 -5.10 -7.57 -10.26
C LEU A 114 -3.96 -8.48 -9.86
N LEU A 115 -3.24 -8.16 -8.79
CA LEU A 115 -1.99 -8.84 -8.46
C LEU A 115 -2.23 -10.25 -7.96
N ARG A 116 -3.18 -10.46 -7.08
CA ARG A 116 -3.47 -11.79 -6.51
C ARG A 116 -3.92 -12.82 -7.55
N PRO A 117 -4.85 -12.51 -8.46
CA PRO A 117 -5.19 -13.42 -9.55
C PRO A 117 -4.03 -13.73 -10.50
N LEU A 118 -3.19 -12.73 -10.80
CA LEU A 118 -2.01 -12.90 -11.65
C LEU A 118 -0.96 -13.81 -11.01
N LEU A 119 -0.69 -13.62 -9.72
CA LEU A 119 0.23 -14.50 -8.97
C LEU A 119 -0.30 -15.92 -8.87
N ALA A 120 -1.58 -16.09 -8.58
CA ALA A 120 -2.22 -17.42 -8.56
C ALA A 120 -2.17 -18.12 -9.93
N ALA A 121 -2.26 -17.38 -11.02
CA ALA A 121 -2.11 -17.92 -12.37
C ALA A 121 -0.66 -18.29 -12.70
N ALA A 122 0.33 -17.60 -12.13
CA ALA A 122 1.74 -17.90 -12.32
C ALA A 122 2.21 -19.17 -11.60
N ASP A 123 1.61 -19.49 -10.45
CA ASP A 123 1.94 -20.67 -9.64
C ASP A 123 1.25 -21.96 -10.10
N GLN A 124 0.35 -21.89 -11.07
CA GLN A 124 -0.33 -23.08 -11.61
C GLN A 124 0.52 -23.77 -12.69
N PRO A 125 0.35 -25.10 -12.88
CA PRO A 125 0.96 -25.80 -14.02
C PRO A 125 0.57 -25.07 -15.32
N PRO A 126 1.41 -25.11 -16.37
CA PRO A 126 1.37 -24.16 -17.47
C PRO A 126 -0.04 -23.91 -17.96
N ALA A 127 -0.53 -22.72 -17.69
CA ALA A 127 -1.85 -22.29 -18.11
C ALA A 127 -2.05 -22.53 -19.62
N PRO A 128 -3.26 -22.86 -20.08
CA PRO A 128 -3.57 -22.98 -21.49
C PRO A 128 -2.95 -21.84 -22.30
N ILE A 129 -2.46 -22.15 -23.51
CA ILE A 129 -1.71 -21.18 -24.32
C ILE A 129 -2.54 -19.92 -24.61
N GLU A 130 -3.85 -20.08 -24.70
CA GLU A 130 -4.81 -18.98 -24.89
C GLU A 130 -4.80 -18.01 -23.72
N LEU A 131 -4.76 -18.54 -22.50
CA LEU A 131 -4.71 -17.73 -21.29
C LEU A 131 -3.37 -17.00 -21.16
N ARG A 132 -2.26 -17.68 -21.48
CA ARG A 132 -0.92 -17.04 -21.48
C ARG A 132 -0.83 -15.92 -22.52
N ARG A 133 -1.42 -16.11 -23.71
CA ARG A 133 -1.48 -15.06 -24.75
C ARG A 133 -2.35 -13.89 -24.31
N ALA A 134 -3.50 -14.15 -23.69
CA ALA A 134 -4.37 -13.09 -23.16
C ALA A 134 -3.66 -12.27 -22.08
N LEU A 135 -2.97 -12.92 -21.14
CA LEU A 135 -2.18 -12.23 -20.10
C LEU A 135 -1.05 -11.39 -20.72
N ALA A 136 -0.30 -11.93 -21.69
CA ALA A 136 0.74 -11.17 -22.40
C ALA A 136 0.17 -9.95 -23.15
N THR A 137 -1.03 -10.07 -23.70
CA THR A 137 -1.73 -8.96 -24.35
C THR A 137 -2.14 -7.90 -23.34
N ILE A 138 -2.65 -8.30 -22.17
CA ILE A 138 -3.01 -7.39 -21.07
C ILE A 138 -1.78 -6.65 -20.58
N ASP A 139 -0.67 -7.35 -20.34
CA ASP A 139 0.59 -6.73 -19.89
C ASP A 139 1.09 -5.69 -20.90
N LYS A 140 1.01 -6.02 -22.20
CA LYS A 140 1.38 -5.08 -23.26
C LYS A 140 0.46 -3.85 -23.27
N VAL A 141 -0.85 -4.03 -23.18
CA VAL A 141 -1.82 -2.93 -23.15
C VAL A 141 -1.60 -2.04 -21.93
N ILE A 142 -1.31 -2.63 -20.77
CA ILE A 142 -0.99 -1.88 -19.53
C ILE A 142 0.29 -1.07 -19.70
N ALA A 143 1.34 -1.69 -20.27
CA ALA A 143 2.61 -1.00 -20.54
C ALA A 143 2.42 0.14 -21.56
N ASP A 144 1.75 -0.12 -22.67
CA ASP A 144 1.45 0.89 -23.69
C ASP A 144 0.59 2.04 -23.12
N TYR A 145 -0.36 1.72 -22.23
CA TYR A 145 -1.19 2.72 -21.57
C TYR A 145 -0.38 3.54 -20.56
N ALA A 146 0.51 2.92 -19.81
CA ALA A 146 1.39 3.60 -18.87
C ALA A 146 2.38 4.53 -19.59
N ASP A 147 2.95 4.07 -20.70
CA ASP A 147 3.92 4.84 -21.50
C ASP A 147 3.27 6.01 -22.26
N ASN A 148 2.02 5.84 -22.70
CA ASN A 148 1.28 6.84 -23.46
C ASN A 148 0.27 7.63 -22.62
N ALA A 149 0.14 7.33 -21.32
CA ALA A 149 -0.69 8.16 -20.43
C ALA A 149 -0.12 9.57 -20.43
N PRO A 150 -0.86 10.59 -20.88
CA PRO A 150 -0.37 11.95 -20.82
C PRO A 150 -0.12 12.26 -19.36
N LEU A 151 1.15 12.52 -19.01
CA LEU A 151 1.49 13.22 -17.77
C LEU A 151 0.70 14.53 -17.83
N ARG A 152 -0.47 14.55 -17.23
CA ARG A 152 -1.15 15.80 -16.95
C ARG A 152 -0.27 16.50 -15.92
N THR A 153 0.66 17.29 -16.42
CA THR A 153 1.23 18.39 -15.66
C THR A 153 0.03 19.20 -15.20
N ALA A 154 -0.32 19.06 -13.95
CA ALA A 154 -1.23 19.98 -13.29
C ALA A 154 -0.54 21.34 -13.34
N ALA A 155 -1.09 22.22 -14.16
CA ALA A 155 -0.79 23.62 -14.09
C ALA A 155 -1.29 24.18 -12.76
#